data_c82e7c94504af2d9ae386f6d34977669
#
_entry.id   c82e7c94504af2d9ae386f6d34977669
#
_cell.length_a   1.000
_cell.length_b   1.000
_cell.length_c   1.000
_cell.angle_alpha   90.00
_cell.angle_beta   90.00
_cell.angle_gamma   90.00
#
_symmetry.space_group_name_H-M   'P 1'
#
loop_
_entity.id
_entity.type
_entity.pdbx_description
1 polymer ?
#
loop_
_entity_poly.entity_id
_entity_poly.type
_entity_poly.pdbx_seq_one_letter_code
_entity_poly.pdbx_strand_id
1 'polypeptide(L)'
;DLNSGRYSKVYGISHTDPYTNIDGVARTLSFTYRDVTQFVSASSDFSSESLSIGVDYGYPITEFQGLRVGLSAQRSSLITGEGSAQQARQWVQSNGDYRQQIVPEQDFGEGFVIPGTTLDTTQFDSYDLVIGWSYDSRNRALFADRGMRHSLSLSYALPFSDVQYATANYDYLQFVPIIGSWTMAFAAEVGYSQELGDTTAPPPYRNFFAGGPDTVRGFRESRLGPKDSFGNPYGGNLKVTARAELLIPTPEKWRASARASIFFDIGNVFSTTDFYKFTGADGVTPVEYKFGYDKLRQSTGIAVQWLAPLGVFRFSYALPLNTFEGDGVQFADEEERFQFTIGQAF
;
A
#
# COMPACT_ATOMS: atom_id res chain seq x y z
N ASP A 1 -11.94 5.38 -15.80
CA ASP A 1 -11.90 4.06 -15.17
C ASP A 1 -13.21 3.76 -14.49
N LEU A 2 -13.74 2.58 -14.71
CA LEU A 2 -14.95 2.10 -14.06
C LEU A 2 -14.65 0.74 -13.43
N ASN A 3 -14.65 0.67 -12.12
CA ASN A 3 -14.54 -0.57 -11.36
C ASN A 3 -15.73 -0.64 -10.40
N SER A 4 -16.57 -1.67 -10.54
CA SER A 4 -17.74 -1.87 -9.69
C SER A 4 -17.76 -3.30 -9.18
N GLY A 5 -17.22 -3.50 -7.98
CA GLY A 5 -17.27 -4.75 -7.23
C GLY A 5 -18.20 -4.63 -6.02
N ARG A 6 -18.48 -5.75 -5.37
CA ARG A 6 -19.32 -5.81 -4.17
C ARG A 6 -18.72 -4.98 -3.01
N TYR A 7 -17.40 -4.93 -2.90
CA TYR A 7 -16.66 -4.31 -1.78
C TYR A 7 -15.85 -3.10 -2.20
N SER A 8 -15.82 -2.78 -3.49
CA SER A 8 -15.08 -1.62 -3.99
C SER A 8 -15.74 -1.11 -5.25
N LYS A 9 -16.10 0.16 -5.22
CA LYS A 9 -16.59 0.90 -6.39
C LYS A 9 -15.66 2.08 -6.59
N VAL A 10 -15.09 2.18 -7.78
CA VAL A 10 -14.23 3.30 -8.15
C VAL A 10 -14.67 3.82 -9.50
N TYR A 11 -15.03 5.08 -9.55
CA TYR A 11 -15.41 5.79 -10.76
C TYR A 11 -14.45 6.95 -10.96
N GLY A 12 -13.67 6.92 -12.03
CA GLY A 12 -12.69 7.95 -12.32
C GLY A 12 -12.78 8.45 -13.75
N ILE A 13 -12.71 9.76 -13.90
CA ILE A 13 -12.57 10.45 -15.19
C ILE A 13 -11.31 11.30 -15.11
N SER A 14 -10.43 11.16 -16.10
CA SER A 14 -9.27 12.02 -16.22
C SER A 14 -9.12 12.52 -17.65
N HIS A 15 -8.67 13.75 -17.78
CA HIS A 15 -8.32 14.37 -19.05
C HIS A 15 -6.89 14.86 -18.99
N THR A 16 -6.06 14.35 -19.90
CA THR A 16 -4.65 14.74 -20.00
C THR A 16 -4.41 15.48 -21.32
N ASP A 17 -3.93 16.70 -21.20
CA ASP A 17 -3.35 17.47 -22.28
C ASP A 17 -1.82 17.32 -22.22
N PRO A 18 -1.23 16.57 -23.16
CA PRO A 18 0.20 16.25 -23.09
C PRO A 18 1.11 17.45 -23.46
N TYR A 19 0.56 18.50 -24.06
CA TYR A 19 1.30 19.65 -24.55
C TYR A 19 0.59 20.96 -24.18
N THR A 20 0.45 21.23 -22.90
CA THR A 20 -0.16 22.49 -22.43
C THR A 20 0.70 23.71 -22.81
N ASN A 21 1.99 23.50 -23.03
CA ASN A 21 2.93 24.49 -23.55
C ASN A 21 3.92 23.85 -24.54
N ILE A 22 4.78 24.70 -25.14
CA ILE A 22 5.80 24.30 -26.13
C ILE A 22 6.94 23.46 -25.52
N ASP A 23 7.12 23.51 -24.20
CA ASP A 23 8.16 22.77 -23.48
C ASP A 23 7.73 21.34 -23.14
N GLY A 24 6.55 20.89 -23.59
CA GLY A 24 6.05 19.55 -23.37
C GLY A 24 5.50 19.31 -21.96
N VAL A 25 5.04 20.37 -21.27
CA VAL A 25 4.37 20.24 -19.98
C VAL A 25 3.00 19.60 -20.18
N ALA A 26 2.80 18.45 -19.57
CA ALA A 26 1.49 17.78 -19.55
C ALA A 26 0.64 18.29 -18.39
N ARG A 27 -0.64 18.48 -18.61
CA ARG A 27 -1.63 18.79 -17.58
C ARG A 27 -2.68 17.70 -17.53
N THR A 28 -2.90 17.15 -16.33
CA THR A 28 -3.96 16.19 -16.08
C THR A 28 -4.99 16.78 -15.12
N LEU A 29 -6.24 16.76 -15.50
CA LEU A 29 -7.38 17.01 -14.63
C LEU A 29 -7.99 15.67 -14.27
N SER A 30 -8.27 15.45 -13.00
CA SER A 30 -8.85 14.18 -12.51
C SER A 30 -10.04 14.44 -11.60
N PHE A 31 -11.01 13.56 -11.71
CA PHE A 31 -12.15 13.45 -10.82
C PHE A 31 -12.32 11.99 -10.46
N THR A 32 -12.36 11.66 -9.16
CA THR A 32 -12.49 10.28 -8.70
C THR A 32 -13.49 10.20 -7.55
N TYR A 33 -14.42 9.28 -7.67
CA TYR A 33 -15.27 8.80 -6.59
C TYR A 33 -14.85 7.38 -6.23
N ARG A 34 -14.64 7.13 -4.94
CA ARG A 34 -14.28 5.82 -4.41
C ARG A 34 -15.15 5.48 -3.20
N ASP A 35 -15.73 4.30 -3.23
CA ASP A 35 -16.47 3.70 -2.12
C ASP A 35 -15.88 2.31 -1.89
N VAL A 36 -15.23 2.12 -0.75
CA VAL A 36 -14.54 0.87 -0.41
C VAL A 36 -14.98 0.41 0.97
N THR A 37 -15.54 -0.78 1.00
CA THR A 37 -15.80 -1.49 2.25
C THR A 37 -14.68 -2.51 2.46
N GLN A 38 -13.80 -2.25 3.40
CA GLN A 38 -12.68 -3.12 3.69
C GLN A 38 -13.11 -4.22 4.67
N PHE A 39 -13.45 -5.39 4.12
CA PHE A 39 -13.66 -6.59 4.92
C PHE A 39 -12.33 -7.28 5.17
N VAL A 40 -11.80 -7.12 6.35
CA VAL A 40 -10.63 -7.87 6.79
C VAL A 40 -11.05 -9.16 7.49
N SER A 41 -12.23 -9.14 8.14
CA SER A 41 -12.94 -10.31 8.68
C SER A 41 -14.40 -9.91 8.95
N ALA A 42 -15.26 -10.88 9.30
CA ALA A 42 -16.65 -10.60 9.69
C ALA A 42 -16.78 -9.67 10.92
N SER A 43 -15.69 -9.38 11.61
CA SER A 43 -15.66 -8.60 12.86
C SER A 43 -14.89 -7.28 12.75
N SER A 44 -14.31 -6.92 11.60
CA SER A 44 -13.51 -5.68 11.47
C SER A 44 -13.87 -4.92 10.21
N ASP A 45 -15.09 -4.45 10.14
CA ASP A 45 -15.58 -3.66 9.03
C ASP A 45 -15.27 -2.17 9.25
N PHE A 46 -14.56 -1.55 8.33
CA PHE A 46 -14.66 -0.11 8.15
C PHE A 46 -14.94 0.19 6.67
N SER A 47 -15.75 1.21 6.45
CA SER A 47 -16.07 1.70 5.12
C SER A 47 -15.44 3.06 4.91
N SER A 48 -14.87 3.28 3.74
CA SER A 48 -14.35 4.59 3.36
C SER A 48 -14.99 5.04 2.06
N GLU A 49 -15.54 6.22 2.06
CA GLU A 49 -16.06 6.90 0.89
C GLU A 49 -15.21 8.14 0.64
N SER A 50 -14.82 8.38 -0.60
CA SER A 50 -14.08 9.58 -0.94
C SER A 50 -14.43 10.11 -2.32
N LEU A 51 -14.50 11.43 -2.40
CA LEU A 51 -14.66 12.21 -3.61
C LEU A 51 -13.44 13.10 -3.76
N SER A 52 -12.73 13.01 -4.88
CA SER A 52 -11.55 13.82 -5.13
C SER A 52 -11.56 14.49 -6.50
N ILE A 53 -11.02 15.69 -6.54
CA ILE A 53 -10.71 16.45 -7.75
C ILE A 53 -9.25 16.88 -7.69
N GLY A 54 -8.55 16.78 -8.81
CA GLY A 54 -7.12 17.12 -8.83
C GLY A 54 -6.69 17.74 -10.15
N VAL A 55 -5.62 18.52 -10.07
CA VAL A 55 -4.87 19.02 -11.21
C VAL A 55 -3.40 18.72 -11.02
N ASP A 56 -2.80 18.11 -12.02
CA ASP A 56 -1.38 17.74 -12.02
C ASP A 56 -0.68 18.31 -13.25
N TYR A 57 0.52 18.83 -13.04
CA TYR A 57 1.42 19.26 -14.09
C TYR A 57 2.65 18.36 -14.09
N GLY A 58 2.91 17.71 -15.23
CA GLY A 58 4.10 16.91 -15.47
C GLY A 58 5.09 17.64 -16.35
N TYR A 59 6.30 17.85 -15.85
CA TYR A 59 7.38 18.51 -16.59
C TYR A 59 8.49 17.50 -16.93
N PRO A 60 8.77 17.26 -18.22
CA PRO A 60 9.91 16.43 -18.64
C PRO A 60 11.21 17.23 -18.47
N ILE A 61 12.01 16.86 -17.46
CA ILE A 61 13.32 17.52 -17.23
C ILE A 61 14.34 17.06 -18.26
N THR A 62 14.39 15.74 -18.49
CA THR A 62 15.22 15.10 -19.52
C THR A 62 14.45 13.90 -20.11
N GLU A 63 15.05 13.20 -21.08
CA GLU A 63 14.46 11.97 -21.63
C GLU A 63 14.26 10.85 -20.58
N PHE A 64 14.99 10.90 -19.46
CA PHE A 64 14.90 9.92 -18.38
C PHE A 64 14.25 10.45 -17.11
N GLN A 65 14.05 11.77 -17.00
CA GLN A 65 13.60 12.41 -15.76
C GLN A 65 12.32 13.21 -15.95
N GLY A 66 11.39 13.03 -15.04
CA GLY A 66 10.17 13.80 -14.96
C GLY A 66 9.94 14.36 -13.56
N LEU A 67 9.40 15.56 -13.50
CA LEU A 67 8.88 16.19 -12.30
C LEU A 67 7.36 16.33 -12.43
N ARG A 68 6.64 16.04 -11.37
CA ARG A 68 5.20 16.22 -11.28
C ARG A 68 4.87 17.10 -10.08
N VAL A 69 4.00 18.07 -10.28
CA VAL A 69 3.44 18.88 -9.20
C VAL A 69 1.94 18.94 -9.36
N GLY A 70 1.22 18.61 -8.31
CA GLY A 70 -0.24 18.55 -8.33
C GLY A 70 -0.86 19.12 -7.07
N LEU A 71 -2.11 19.54 -7.22
CA LEU A 71 -3.00 19.92 -6.14
C LEU A 71 -4.26 19.08 -6.24
N SER A 72 -4.70 18.55 -5.12
CA SER A 72 -5.97 17.84 -5.03
C SER A 72 -6.81 18.30 -3.86
N ALA A 73 -8.11 18.31 -4.04
CA ALA A 73 -9.09 18.48 -2.99
C ALA A 73 -9.87 17.16 -2.86
N GLN A 74 -9.97 16.64 -1.65
CA GLN A 74 -10.65 15.40 -1.36
C GLN A 74 -11.56 15.55 -0.17
N ARG A 75 -12.81 15.11 -0.31
CA ARG A 75 -13.73 14.88 0.80
C ARG A 75 -13.79 13.41 1.10
N SER A 76 -13.57 13.04 2.35
CA SER A 76 -13.57 11.64 2.79
C SER A 76 -14.53 11.44 3.93
N SER A 77 -15.16 10.27 3.96
CA SER A 77 -15.94 9.78 5.08
C SER A 77 -15.42 8.40 5.48
N LEU A 78 -15.20 8.20 6.77
CA LEU A 78 -14.79 6.91 7.32
C LEU A 78 -15.83 6.47 8.35
N ILE A 79 -16.34 5.26 8.18
CA ILE A 79 -17.43 4.70 9.00
C ILE A 79 -16.91 3.43 9.67
N THR A 80 -17.10 3.34 10.99
CA THR A 80 -16.78 2.17 11.81
C THR A 80 -17.99 1.76 12.64
N GLY A 81 -18.12 0.47 12.92
CA GLY A 81 -19.14 -0.09 13.79
C GLY A 81 -18.56 -0.66 15.08
N GLU A 82 -19.41 -1.26 15.92
CA GLU A 82 -18.97 -1.93 17.15
C GLU A 82 -18.01 -3.09 16.87
N GLY A 83 -18.16 -3.77 15.73
CA GLY A 83 -17.29 -4.85 15.29
C GLY A 83 -16.00 -4.40 14.62
N SER A 84 -15.79 -3.09 14.39
CA SER A 84 -14.58 -2.59 13.78
C SER A 84 -13.38 -2.64 14.73
N ALA A 85 -12.17 -2.76 14.17
CA ALA A 85 -10.94 -2.75 14.93
C ALA A 85 -10.82 -1.52 15.83
N GLN A 86 -10.31 -1.71 17.04
CA GLN A 86 -10.19 -0.65 18.03
C GLN A 86 -9.40 0.56 17.49
N GLN A 87 -8.34 0.33 16.73
CA GLN A 87 -7.50 1.36 16.16
C GLN A 87 -8.27 2.24 15.15
N ALA A 88 -9.08 1.63 14.30
CA ALA A 88 -9.90 2.36 13.33
C ALA A 88 -10.98 3.21 14.03
N ARG A 89 -11.62 2.64 15.06
CA ARG A 89 -12.61 3.37 15.88
C ARG A 89 -11.97 4.55 16.62
N GLN A 90 -10.80 4.35 17.24
CA GLN A 90 -10.06 5.43 17.91
C GLN A 90 -9.74 6.57 16.94
N TRP A 91 -9.32 6.23 15.71
CA TRP A 91 -9.02 7.25 14.71
C TRP A 91 -10.26 8.05 14.32
N VAL A 92 -11.37 7.37 14.03
CA VAL A 92 -12.66 7.99 13.65
C VAL A 92 -13.17 8.93 14.74
N GLN A 93 -13.03 8.54 16.00
CA GLN A 93 -13.49 9.34 17.15
C GLN A 93 -12.61 10.55 17.46
N SER A 94 -11.38 10.59 16.93
CA SER A 94 -10.38 11.61 17.28
C SER A 94 -10.04 12.56 16.15
N ASN A 95 -10.52 12.33 14.92
CA ASN A 95 -10.15 13.13 13.76
C ASN A 95 -11.36 13.51 12.92
N GLY A 96 -11.33 14.71 12.32
CA GLY A 96 -12.39 15.22 11.46
C GLY A 96 -13.70 15.60 12.20
N ASP A 97 -14.78 15.70 11.44
CA ASP A 97 -16.13 15.98 11.99
C ASP A 97 -16.79 14.66 12.42
N TYR A 98 -16.56 14.30 13.68
CA TYR A 98 -17.06 13.05 14.27
C TYR A 98 -18.56 13.14 14.54
N ARG A 99 -19.27 12.08 14.15
CA ARG A 99 -20.70 11.88 14.42
C ARG A 99 -20.99 10.44 14.79
N GLN A 100 -21.85 10.25 15.76
CA GLN A 100 -22.36 8.94 16.14
C GLN A 100 -23.79 8.78 15.64
N GLN A 101 -24.06 7.68 14.95
CA GLN A 101 -25.38 7.32 14.48
C GLN A 101 -25.82 6.02 15.15
N ILE A 102 -26.95 6.08 15.83
CA ILE A 102 -27.59 4.90 16.39
C ILE A 102 -28.55 4.34 15.33
N VAL A 103 -28.26 3.13 14.85
CA VAL A 103 -29.17 2.38 13.98
C VAL A 103 -30.08 1.57 14.91
N PRO A 104 -31.38 1.87 14.96
CA PRO A 104 -32.29 1.16 15.87
C PRO A 104 -32.45 -0.30 15.46
N GLU A 105 -32.80 -1.12 16.43
CA GLU A 105 -33.21 -2.51 16.21
C GLU A 105 -34.37 -2.56 15.20
N GLN A 106 -34.30 -3.50 14.27
CA GLN A 106 -35.32 -3.74 13.27
C GLN A 106 -35.93 -5.15 13.50
N ASP A 107 -37.18 -5.18 13.92
CA ASP A 107 -37.96 -6.41 14.06
C ASP A 107 -38.78 -6.63 12.78
N PHE A 108 -38.52 -7.73 12.08
CA PHE A 108 -39.23 -8.12 10.86
C PHE A 108 -40.33 -9.15 11.13
N GLY A 109 -40.61 -9.44 12.41
CA GLY A 109 -41.56 -10.46 12.81
C GLY A 109 -41.02 -11.89 12.75
N GLU A 110 -41.82 -12.86 13.21
CA GLU A 110 -41.46 -14.30 13.23
C GLU A 110 -40.13 -14.63 13.96
N GLY A 111 -39.69 -13.74 14.87
CA GLY A 111 -38.43 -13.90 15.60
C GLY A 111 -37.17 -13.48 14.83
N PHE A 112 -37.32 -12.89 13.67
CA PHE A 112 -36.19 -12.30 12.92
C PHE A 112 -36.00 -10.86 13.33
N VAL A 113 -35.04 -10.63 14.21
CA VAL A 113 -34.65 -9.32 14.71
C VAL A 113 -33.20 -9.00 14.29
N ILE A 114 -33.00 -7.86 13.64
CA ILE A 114 -31.66 -7.31 13.44
C ILE A 114 -31.36 -6.40 14.64
N PRO A 115 -30.36 -6.73 15.47
CA PRO A 115 -30.01 -5.92 16.63
C PRO A 115 -29.63 -4.49 16.20
N GLY A 116 -30.01 -3.53 17.01
CA GLY A 116 -29.52 -2.17 16.86
C GLY A 116 -28.00 -2.12 16.99
N THR A 117 -27.37 -1.21 16.26
CA THR A 117 -25.92 -1.02 16.30
C THR A 117 -25.57 0.47 16.31
N THR A 118 -24.38 0.78 16.82
CA THR A 118 -23.87 2.13 16.81
C THR A 118 -22.78 2.25 15.74
N LEU A 119 -22.93 3.23 14.86
CA LEU A 119 -21.94 3.57 13.84
C LEU A 119 -21.25 4.86 14.25
N ASP A 120 -19.92 4.81 14.27
CA ASP A 120 -19.05 5.97 14.43
C ASP A 120 -18.61 6.42 13.04
N THR A 121 -18.88 7.67 12.69
CA THR A 121 -18.56 8.24 11.38
C THR A 121 -17.76 9.51 11.56
N THR A 122 -16.72 9.69 10.77
CA THR A 122 -16.04 10.98 10.63
C THR A 122 -16.02 11.41 9.18
N GLN A 123 -16.21 12.70 8.95
CA GLN A 123 -16.09 13.33 7.65
C GLN A 123 -15.02 14.42 7.73
N PHE A 124 -14.22 14.54 6.68
CA PHE A 124 -13.15 15.53 6.62
C PHE A 124 -12.79 15.90 5.19
N ASP A 125 -12.35 17.13 5.03
CA ASP A 125 -11.82 17.66 3.80
C ASP A 125 -10.28 17.73 3.88
N SER A 126 -9.59 17.26 2.84
CA SER A 126 -8.15 17.41 2.70
C SER A 126 -7.79 18.09 1.40
N TYR A 127 -6.78 18.92 1.45
CA TYR A 127 -6.21 19.65 0.31
C TYR A 127 -4.74 19.31 0.25
N ASP A 128 -4.37 18.50 -0.75
CA ASP A 128 -3.03 17.92 -0.79
C ASP A 128 -2.19 18.56 -1.90
N LEU A 129 -0.98 18.97 -1.55
CA LEU A 129 0.09 19.26 -2.49
C LEU A 129 0.85 17.97 -2.75
N VAL A 130 0.97 17.56 -4.00
CA VAL A 130 1.72 16.37 -4.41
C VAL A 130 2.90 16.78 -5.26
N ILE A 131 4.08 16.27 -4.91
CA ILE A 131 5.32 16.45 -5.69
C ILE A 131 5.85 15.06 -6.02
N GLY A 132 6.06 14.78 -7.29
CA GLY A 132 6.63 13.54 -7.78
C GLY A 132 7.89 13.79 -8.58
N TRP A 133 8.93 13.00 -8.36
CA TRP A 133 10.10 12.95 -9.22
C TRP A 133 10.32 11.50 -9.67
N SER A 134 10.63 11.34 -10.95
CA SER A 134 10.91 10.03 -11.52
C SER A 134 12.16 10.08 -12.40
N TYR A 135 12.92 9.00 -12.35
CA TYR A 135 14.04 8.73 -13.24
C TYR A 135 13.93 7.29 -13.74
N ASP A 136 13.99 7.07 -15.04
CA ASP A 136 13.94 5.73 -15.63
C ASP A 136 14.90 5.60 -16.80
N SER A 137 16.02 4.92 -16.59
CA SER A 137 17.04 4.64 -17.62
C SER A 137 17.10 3.16 -17.99
N ARG A 138 16.07 2.38 -17.63
CA ARG A 138 16.02 0.96 -17.97
C ARG A 138 15.98 0.77 -19.49
N ASN A 139 16.72 -0.20 -19.96
CA ASN A 139 16.80 -0.47 -21.40
C ASN A 139 15.50 -1.08 -21.97
N ARG A 140 14.60 -1.60 -21.14
CA ARG A 140 13.28 -2.16 -21.51
C ARG A 140 12.29 -1.94 -20.38
N ALA A 141 11.03 -1.74 -20.71
CA ALA A 141 9.96 -1.69 -19.73
C ALA A 141 9.72 -3.07 -19.10
N LEU A 142 9.73 -4.13 -19.93
CA LEU A 142 9.62 -5.52 -19.51
C LEU A 142 10.98 -6.21 -19.58
N PHE A 143 11.29 -7.00 -18.56
CA PHE A 143 12.50 -7.80 -18.50
C PHE A 143 13.78 -7.00 -18.76
N ALA A 144 13.89 -5.82 -18.14
CA ALA A 144 15.12 -5.05 -18.17
C ALA A 144 16.30 -5.86 -17.65
N ASP A 145 17.48 -5.67 -18.23
CA ASP A 145 18.72 -6.29 -17.82
C ASP A 145 19.82 -5.28 -17.43
N ARG A 146 19.55 -3.98 -17.62
CA ARG A 146 20.41 -2.87 -17.23
C ARG A 146 19.63 -1.58 -17.07
N GLY A 147 20.23 -0.64 -16.33
CA GLY A 147 19.65 0.65 -16.02
C GLY A 147 18.96 0.66 -14.66
N MET A 148 18.33 1.77 -14.33
CA MET A 148 17.72 1.97 -13.03
C MET A 148 16.43 2.78 -13.15
N ARG A 149 15.56 2.65 -12.16
CA ARG A 149 14.38 3.48 -11.96
C ARG A 149 14.36 3.98 -10.52
N HIS A 150 14.09 5.24 -10.36
CA HIS A 150 13.78 5.88 -9.10
C HIS A 150 12.41 6.54 -9.21
N SER A 151 11.65 6.48 -8.15
CA SER A 151 10.40 7.22 -8.02
C SER A 151 10.31 7.78 -6.60
N LEU A 152 10.18 9.09 -6.50
CA LEU A 152 9.91 9.78 -5.23
C LEU A 152 8.55 10.46 -5.35
N SER A 153 7.67 10.20 -4.40
CA SER A 153 6.37 10.86 -4.28
C SER A 153 6.23 11.43 -2.88
N LEU A 154 5.99 12.73 -2.82
CA LEU A 154 5.73 13.46 -1.60
C LEU A 154 4.30 14.00 -1.65
N SER A 155 3.52 13.80 -0.61
CA SER A 155 2.23 14.47 -0.43
C SER A 155 2.19 15.17 0.91
N TYR A 156 1.61 16.36 0.91
CA TYR A 156 1.51 17.22 2.07
C TYR A 156 0.10 17.80 2.14
N ALA A 157 -0.65 17.43 3.18
CA ALA A 157 -1.94 18.04 3.45
C ALA A 157 -1.74 19.47 3.95
N LEU A 158 -2.35 20.42 3.24
CA LEU A 158 -2.20 21.86 3.53
C LEU A 158 -2.83 22.22 4.88
N PRO A 159 -2.35 23.29 5.56
CA PRO A 159 -2.77 23.62 6.93
C PRO A 159 -4.24 23.94 7.14
N PHE A 160 -5.01 24.16 6.07
CA PHE A 160 -6.45 24.38 6.12
C PHE A 160 -7.28 23.12 5.88
N SER A 161 -6.63 21.95 5.81
CA SER A 161 -7.28 20.63 5.79
C SER A 161 -7.74 20.26 7.19
N ASP A 162 -8.88 19.58 7.30
CA ASP A 162 -9.40 19.07 8.58
C ASP A 162 -8.48 17.96 9.14
N VAL A 163 -7.86 17.17 8.25
CA VAL A 163 -6.88 16.13 8.61
C VAL A 163 -5.58 16.44 7.90
N GLN A 164 -4.51 16.60 8.67
CA GLN A 164 -3.21 17.03 8.18
C GLN A 164 -2.18 15.92 8.37
N TYR A 165 -1.49 15.55 7.30
CA TYR A 165 -0.40 14.59 7.31
C TYR A 165 0.52 14.82 6.12
N ALA A 166 1.73 14.33 6.24
CA ALA A 166 2.68 14.28 5.13
C ALA A 166 3.07 12.82 4.86
N THR A 167 3.19 12.46 3.58
CA THR A 167 3.62 11.12 3.17
C THR A 167 4.76 11.24 2.18
N ALA A 168 5.79 10.42 2.37
CA ALA A 168 6.91 10.26 1.46
C ALA A 168 7.02 8.79 1.04
N ASN A 169 7.06 8.53 -0.27
CA ASN A 169 7.30 7.21 -0.84
C ASN A 169 8.51 7.30 -1.76
N TYR A 170 9.44 6.37 -1.59
CA TYR A 170 10.59 6.23 -2.47
C TYR A 170 10.72 4.79 -2.92
N ASP A 171 10.74 4.60 -4.24
CA ASP A 171 10.91 3.33 -4.91
C ASP A 171 12.22 3.35 -5.70
N TYR A 172 13.00 2.32 -5.53
CA TYR A 172 14.27 2.11 -6.23
C TYR A 172 14.29 0.75 -6.91
N LEU A 173 14.76 0.71 -8.14
CA LEU A 173 14.98 -0.52 -8.91
C LEU A 173 16.22 -0.34 -9.78
N GLN A 174 17.18 -1.28 -9.69
CA GLN A 174 18.41 -1.25 -10.49
C GLN A 174 18.73 -2.62 -11.05
N PHE A 175 19.15 -2.66 -12.30
CA PHE A 175 19.68 -3.85 -12.97
C PHE A 175 21.16 -3.63 -13.30
N VAL A 176 22.00 -4.53 -12.80
CA VAL A 176 23.46 -4.48 -12.96
C VAL A 176 23.93 -5.75 -13.66
N PRO A 177 24.33 -5.69 -14.94
CA PRO A 177 24.97 -6.83 -15.59
C PRO A 177 26.27 -7.18 -14.86
N ILE A 178 26.50 -8.49 -14.57
CA ILE A 178 27.69 -8.94 -13.85
C ILE A 178 28.67 -9.59 -14.83
N ILE A 179 28.32 -10.80 -15.34
CA ILE A 179 29.15 -11.57 -16.26
C ILE A 179 28.27 -12.22 -17.33
N GLY A 180 28.58 -11.99 -18.59
CA GLY A 180 27.81 -12.55 -19.70
C GLY A 180 26.36 -12.09 -19.67
N SER A 181 25.42 -13.02 -19.49
CA SER A 181 23.98 -12.71 -19.40
C SER A 181 23.44 -12.75 -17.96
N TRP A 182 24.30 -12.86 -16.95
CA TRP A 182 23.90 -12.77 -15.55
C TRP A 182 23.70 -11.31 -15.14
N THR A 183 22.59 -11.05 -14.47
CA THR A 183 22.25 -9.69 -14.01
C THR A 183 21.82 -9.74 -12.55
N MET A 184 22.30 -8.82 -11.73
CA MET A 184 21.72 -8.57 -10.42
C MET A 184 20.63 -7.50 -10.55
N ALA A 185 19.51 -7.75 -9.94
CA ALA A 185 18.46 -6.77 -9.75
C ALA A 185 18.34 -6.43 -8.27
N PHE A 186 18.29 -5.13 -7.96
CA PHE A 186 18.08 -4.61 -6.62
C PHE A 186 16.82 -3.76 -6.64
N ALA A 187 15.93 -3.99 -5.68
CA ALA A 187 14.78 -3.13 -5.46
C ALA A 187 14.70 -2.74 -3.99
N ALA A 188 14.24 -1.54 -3.71
CA ALA A 188 13.98 -1.07 -2.35
C ALA A 188 12.77 -0.14 -2.36
N GLU A 189 11.97 -0.24 -1.31
CA GLU A 189 10.82 0.65 -1.10
C GLU A 189 10.87 1.18 0.32
N VAL A 190 10.76 2.50 0.45
CA VAL A 190 10.63 3.18 1.74
C VAL A 190 9.41 4.08 1.69
N GLY A 191 8.47 3.84 2.57
CA GLY A 191 7.28 4.66 2.76
C GLY A 191 7.23 5.19 4.17
N TYR A 192 6.99 6.48 4.33
CA TYR A 192 6.83 7.12 5.64
C TYR A 192 5.67 8.10 5.60
N SER A 193 4.80 8.04 6.59
CA SER A 193 3.71 8.97 6.79
C SER A 193 3.74 9.53 8.21
N GLN A 194 3.58 10.84 8.34
CA GLN A 194 3.62 11.57 9.61
C GLN A 194 2.35 12.40 9.76
N GLU A 195 1.73 12.32 10.92
CA GLU A 195 0.67 13.23 11.35
C GLU A 195 1.20 14.66 11.54
N LEU A 196 0.37 15.65 11.26
CA LEU A 196 0.67 17.07 11.40
C LEU A 196 -0.48 17.81 12.08
N GLY A 197 -0.20 18.97 12.66
CA GLY A 197 -1.20 19.80 13.35
C GLY A 197 -1.88 19.03 14.48
N ASP A 198 -3.20 19.08 14.50
CA ASP A 198 -4.03 18.42 15.51
C ASP A 198 -4.44 16.98 15.13
N THR A 199 -3.98 16.49 13.99
CA THR A 199 -4.25 15.12 13.53
C THR A 199 -3.51 14.12 14.40
N THR A 200 -4.21 13.11 14.91
CA THR A 200 -3.65 12.16 15.88
C THR A 200 -2.78 11.08 15.25
N ALA A 201 -3.10 10.68 14.02
CA ALA A 201 -2.35 9.72 13.20
C ALA A 201 -2.77 9.85 11.73
N PRO A 202 -1.95 9.39 10.78
CA PRO A 202 -2.36 9.29 9.38
C PRO A 202 -3.64 8.46 9.23
N PRO A 203 -4.52 8.78 8.27
CA PRO A 203 -5.74 8.00 8.03
C PRO A 203 -5.46 6.52 7.81
N PRO A 204 -6.25 5.57 8.36
CA PRO A 204 -5.99 4.13 8.25
C PRO A 204 -5.82 3.62 6.82
N TYR A 205 -6.54 4.20 5.86
CA TYR A 205 -6.44 3.84 4.43
C TYR A 205 -5.15 4.35 3.76
N ARG A 206 -4.33 5.14 4.47
CA ARG A 206 -2.98 5.59 4.03
C ARG A 206 -1.86 4.76 4.63
N ASN A 207 -2.18 3.79 5.47
CA ASN A 207 -1.19 2.90 6.04
C ASN A 207 -0.51 2.06 4.95
N PHE A 208 0.76 1.78 5.19
CA PHE A 208 1.56 0.89 4.36
C PHE A 208 1.38 -0.56 4.79
N PHE A 209 1.54 -1.47 3.82
CA PHE A 209 1.48 -2.90 4.03
C PHE A 209 2.69 -3.57 3.38
N ALA A 210 3.10 -4.72 3.90
CA ALA A 210 4.13 -5.57 3.33
C ALA A 210 3.79 -7.06 3.54
N GLY A 211 4.57 -7.92 2.91
CA GLY A 211 4.32 -9.34 2.71
C GLY A 211 3.76 -9.58 1.31
N GLY A 212 4.04 -10.74 0.76
CA GLY A 212 3.57 -11.13 -0.56
C GLY A 212 4.61 -10.96 -1.68
N PRO A 213 4.21 -11.29 -2.91
CA PRO A 213 5.13 -11.45 -4.05
C PRO A 213 5.81 -10.16 -4.49
N ASP A 214 5.27 -8.99 -4.14
CA ASP A 214 5.80 -7.70 -4.56
C ASP A 214 6.71 -7.03 -3.52
N THR A 215 6.76 -7.56 -2.28
CA THR A 215 7.55 -6.97 -1.19
C THR A 215 8.49 -7.98 -0.54
N VAL A 216 8.02 -8.78 0.41
CA VAL A 216 8.79 -9.83 1.09
C VAL A 216 8.11 -11.17 0.84
N ARG A 217 8.62 -11.93 -0.12
CA ARG A 217 8.08 -13.25 -0.49
C ARG A 217 8.22 -14.26 0.64
N GLY A 218 7.34 -15.27 0.66
CA GLY A 218 7.31 -16.28 1.73
C GLY A 218 6.43 -15.92 2.92
N PHE A 219 5.98 -14.65 2.98
CA PHE A 219 4.98 -14.19 3.92
C PHE A 219 3.68 -13.87 3.17
N ARG A 220 2.55 -14.12 3.81
CA ARG A 220 1.24 -13.87 3.23
C ARG A 220 1.08 -12.39 2.86
N GLU A 221 0.37 -12.14 1.76
CA GLU A 221 0.20 -10.80 1.20
C GLU A 221 -0.40 -9.83 2.22
N SER A 222 0.25 -8.66 2.35
CA SER A 222 -0.18 -7.57 3.24
C SER A 222 -0.28 -7.92 4.74
N ARG A 223 0.35 -9.03 5.19
CA ARG A 223 0.21 -9.55 6.55
C ARG A 223 1.42 -9.29 7.47
N LEU A 224 2.47 -8.63 6.98
CA LEU A 224 3.59 -8.22 7.81
C LEU A 224 3.32 -6.88 8.50
N GLY A 225 3.81 -6.74 9.73
CA GLY A 225 3.74 -5.52 10.53
C GLY A 225 2.59 -5.47 11.52
N PRO A 226 2.07 -4.26 11.83
CA PRO A 226 1.05 -4.05 12.83
C PRO A 226 -0.23 -4.81 12.53
N LYS A 227 -0.75 -5.49 13.55
CA LYS A 227 -2.03 -6.18 13.53
C LYS A 227 -3.02 -5.49 14.44
N ASP A 228 -4.27 -5.49 14.04
CA ASP A 228 -5.36 -4.93 14.82
C ASP A 228 -5.71 -5.81 16.02
N SER A 229 -6.72 -5.40 16.81
CA SER A 229 -7.20 -6.13 17.99
C SER A 229 -7.75 -7.53 17.68
N PHE A 230 -7.96 -7.88 16.42
CA PHE A 230 -8.45 -9.18 15.96
C PHE A 230 -7.36 -10.01 15.24
N GLY A 231 -6.11 -9.50 15.18
CA GLY A 231 -5.02 -10.15 14.47
C GLY A 231 -5.03 -9.93 12.95
N ASN A 232 -5.87 -9.04 12.44
CA ASN A 232 -5.87 -8.69 11.03
C ASN A 232 -4.80 -7.63 10.73
N PRO A 233 -4.30 -7.53 9.48
CA PRO A 233 -3.33 -6.52 9.13
C PRO A 233 -3.94 -5.12 9.24
N TYR A 234 -3.38 -4.29 10.08
CA TYR A 234 -3.75 -2.88 10.20
C TYR A 234 -2.83 -1.97 9.36
N GLY A 235 -1.63 -2.48 9.07
CA GLY A 235 -0.59 -1.69 8.44
C GLY A 235 0.07 -0.70 9.40
N GLY A 236 0.98 0.09 8.88
CA GLY A 236 1.71 1.08 9.67
C GLY A 236 2.14 2.30 8.86
N ASN A 237 2.71 3.27 9.52
CA ASN A 237 3.13 4.53 8.92
C ASN A 237 4.60 4.55 8.45
N LEU A 238 5.35 3.46 8.67
CA LEU A 238 6.71 3.29 8.15
C LEU A 238 6.85 1.91 7.49
N LYS A 239 7.16 1.88 6.20
CA LYS A 239 7.48 0.68 5.42
C LYS A 239 8.94 0.73 5.01
N VAL A 240 9.66 -0.37 5.20
CA VAL A 240 11.03 -0.55 4.70
C VAL A 240 11.12 -1.94 4.11
N THR A 241 11.36 -2.05 2.80
CA THR A 241 11.58 -3.32 2.11
C THR A 241 12.75 -3.21 1.15
N ALA A 242 13.50 -4.30 0.99
CA ALA A 242 14.55 -4.41 0.00
C ALA A 242 14.59 -5.83 -0.57
N ARG A 243 14.95 -5.95 -1.84
CA ARG A 243 15.03 -7.20 -2.57
C ARG A 243 16.30 -7.23 -3.40
N ALA A 244 16.95 -8.37 -3.44
CA ALA A 244 18.07 -8.63 -4.32
C ALA A 244 17.79 -9.92 -5.11
N GLU A 245 17.89 -9.88 -6.43
CA GLU A 245 17.63 -11.02 -7.30
C GLU A 245 18.81 -11.26 -8.25
N LEU A 246 19.29 -12.48 -8.27
CA LEU A 246 20.23 -12.93 -9.29
C LEU A 246 19.42 -13.51 -10.46
N LEU A 247 19.38 -12.80 -11.57
CA LEU A 247 18.70 -13.20 -12.79
C LEU A 247 19.53 -14.22 -13.54
N ILE A 248 18.96 -15.41 -13.76
CA ILE A 248 19.63 -16.54 -14.42
C ILE A 248 19.48 -16.39 -15.93
N PRO A 249 20.56 -16.57 -16.71
CA PRO A 249 20.50 -16.58 -18.16
C PRO A 249 19.50 -17.60 -18.70
N THR A 250 18.50 -17.15 -19.43
CA THR A 250 17.56 -18.03 -20.14
C THR A 250 18.04 -18.30 -21.57
N PRO A 251 17.73 -19.47 -22.15
CA PRO A 251 18.00 -19.76 -23.55
C PRO A 251 17.44 -18.66 -24.46
N GLU A 252 18.12 -18.39 -25.59
CA GLU A 252 17.77 -17.26 -26.48
C GLU A 252 16.30 -17.24 -26.90
N LYS A 253 15.74 -18.41 -27.20
CA LYS A 253 14.33 -18.54 -27.58
C LYS A 253 13.31 -18.11 -26.52
N TRP A 254 13.71 -18.06 -25.24
CA TRP A 254 12.87 -17.68 -24.11
C TRP A 254 13.26 -16.35 -23.47
N ARG A 255 14.39 -15.76 -23.87
CA ARG A 255 14.91 -14.50 -23.27
C ARG A 255 13.92 -13.35 -23.29
N ALA A 256 13.05 -13.29 -24.29
CA ALA A 256 12.03 -12.25 -24.42
C ALA A 256 10.74 -12.56 -23.64
N SER A 257 10.52 -13.81 -23.24
CA SER A 257 9.24 -14.27 -22.67
C SER A 257 9.36 -14.92 -21.29
N ALA A 258 10.55 -15.29 -20.84
CA ALA A 258 10.73 -15.93 -19.54
C ALA A 258 11.99 -15.46 -18.83
N ARG A 259 11.91 -15.39 -17.51
CA ARG A 259 13.01 -15.04 -16.60
C ARG A 259 12.95 -15.94 -15.38
N ALA A 260 14.09 -16.45 -14.96
CA ALA A 260 14.26 -17.16 -13.69
C ALA A 260 15.23 -16.40 -12.79
N SER A 261 15.03 -16.44 -11.49
CA SER A 261 15.91 -15.78 -10.52
C SER A 261 16.01 -16.56 -9.22
N ILE A 262 17.12 -16.33 -8.52
CA ILE A 262 17.28 -16.62 -7.10
C ILE A 262 17.20 -15.29 -6.38
N PHE A 263 16.48 -15.23 -5.27
CA PHE A 263 16.26 -13.98 -4.59
C PHE A 263 16.53 -14.03 -3.09
N PHE A 264 16.76 -12.87 -2.54
CA PHE A 264 16.75 -12.57 -1.12
C PHE A 264 15.92 -11.30 -0.89
N ASP A 265 14.93 -11.41 0.00
CA ASP A 265 14.05 -10.30 0.36
C ASP A 265 14.19 -10.00 1.85
N ILE A 266 14.11 -8.72 2.20
CA ILE A 266 14.13 -8.25 3.59
C ILE A 266 13.18 -7.06 3.73
N GLY A 267 12.43 -7.00 4.83
CA GLY A 267 11.57 -5.84 5.10
C GLY A 267 10.52 -6.09 6.17
N ASN A 268 9.84 -5.02 6.52
CA ASN A 268 8.67 -5.04 7.39
C ASN A 268 7.95 -3.69 7.34
N VAL A 269 6.83 -3.62 8.05
CA VAL A 269 6.06 -2.40 8.31
C VAL A 269 6.05 -2.14 9.82
N PHE A 270 6.13 -0.86 10.18
CA PHE A 270 6.22 -0.41 11.55
C PHE A 270 5.21 0.69 11.84
N SER A 271 4.87 0.86 13.13
CA SER A 271 4.11 1.99 13.63
C SER A 271 5.02 2.86 14.48
N THR A 272 5.26 4.10 14.04
CA THR A 272 6.08 5.09 14.77
C THR A 272 5.22 6.09 15.53
N THR A 273 3.88 6.10 15.31
CA THR A 273 2.96 6.92 16.09
C THR A 273 2.67 6.28 17.44
N ASP A 274 2.60 7.09 18.50
CA ASP A 274 2.23 6.65 19.83
C ASP A 274 0.70 6.67 20.07
N PHE A 275 -0.07 7.14 19.09
CA PHE A 275 -1.53 7.24 19.17
C PHE A 275 -2.20 5.87 19.29
N TYR A 276 -1.80 4.91 18.46
CA TYR A 276 -2.40 3.60 18.48
C TYR A 276 -1.83 2.72 19.60
N LYS A 277 -2.71 2.19 20.41
CA LYS A 277 -2.38 1.13 21.37
C LYS A 277 -2.73 -0.21 20.74
N PHE A 278 -1.72 -0.88 20.22
CA PHE A 278 -1.88 -2.26 19.75
C PHE A 278 -1.88 -3.18 20.96
N THR A 279 -2.80 -4.14 20.95
CA THR A 279 -2.88 -5.19 21.97
C THR A 279 -2.59 -6.55 21.35
N GLY A 280 -2.10 -7.45 22.16
CA GLY A 280 -1.86 -8.82 21.75
C GLY A 280 -3.14 -9.64 21.56
N ALA A 281 -2.96 -10.93 21.31
CA ALA A 281 -4.06 -11.89 21.15
C ALA A 281 -4.92 -12.05 22.40
N ASP A 282 -4.40 -11.68 23.58
CA ASP A 282 -5.12 -11.64 24.84
C ASP A 282 -6.05 -10.41 24.99
N GLY A 283 -5.95 -9.44 24.05
CA GLY A 283 -6.71 -8.19 24.06
C GLY A 283 -6.31 -7.18 25.13
N VAL A 284 -5.31 -7.47 25.95
CA VAL A 284 -4.94 -6.67 27.12
C VAL A 284 -3.47 -6.23 27.08
N THR A 285 -2.55 -7.13 26.76
CA THR A 285 -1.11 -6.84 26.80
C THR A 285 -0.69 -5.92 25.66
N PRO A 286 -0.05 -4.77 25.94
CA PRO A 286 0.40 -3.86 24.90
C PRO A 286 1.48 -4.49 24.02
N VAL A 287 1.36 -4.32 22.71
CA VAL A 287 2.35 -4.75 21.71
C VAL A 287 2.88 -3.53 20.97
N GLU A 288 4.21 -3.42 20.86
CA GLU A 288 4.85 -2.32 20.13
C GLU A 288 5.42 -2.78 18.79
N TYR A 289 4.99 -2.11 17.73
CA TYR A 289 5.48 -2.32 16.38
C TYR A 289 6.53 -1.26 15.96
N LYS A 290 7.33 -0.77 16.92
CA LYS A 290 8.40 0.19 16.65
C LYS A 290 9.50 -0.43 15.81
N PHE A 291 10.16 0.41 15.00
CA PHE A 291 11.27 -0.02 14.15
C PHE A 291 12.40 -0.69 14.97
N GLY A 292 12.88 -1.79 14.45
CA GLY A 292 14.03 -2.54 14.95
C GLY A 292 14.62 -3.39 13.83
N TYR A 293 15.95 -3.46 13.73
CA TYR A 293 16.62 -4.27 12.71
C TYR A 293 16.34 -5.77 12.89
N ASP A 294 16.16 -6.21 14.11
CA ASP A 294 15.79 -7.57 14.52
C ASP A 294 14.36 -7.94 14.09
N LYS A 295 13.52 -6.95 13.87
CA LYS A 295 12.13 -7.11 13.44
C LYS A 295 11.96 -7.13 11.91
N LEU A 296 13.04 -6.94 11.14
CA LEU A 296 13.00 -7.09 9.68
C LEU A 296 12.88 -8.57 9.33
N ARG A 297 11.82 -8.94 8.61
CA ARG A 297 11.61 -10.30 8.11
C ARG A 297 12.46 -10.54 6.89
N GLN A 298 12.96 -11.76 6.76
CA GLN A 298 13.87 -12.16 5.70
C GLN A 298 13.39 -13.44 5.04
N SER A 299 13.58 -13.54 3.74
CA SER A 299 13.31 -14.75 2.99
C SER A 299 14.26 -14.90 1.81
N THR A 300 14.43 -16.13 1.36
CA THR A 300 15.17 -16.47 0.13
C THR A 300 14.41 -17.50 -0.67
N GLY A 301 14.71 -17.63 -1.95
CA GLY A 301 14.01 -18.61 -2.77
C GLY A 301 14.31 -18.47 -4.25
N ILE A 302 13.44 -19.07 -5.03
CA ILE A 302 13.49 -19.06 -6.50
C ILE A 302 12.22 -18.43 -7.06
N ALA A 303 12.34 -17.70 -8.15
CA ALA A 303 11.21 -17.14 -8.87
C ALA A 303 11.32 -17.37 -10.37
N VAL A 304 10.15 -17.51 -11.01
CA VAL A 304 10.01 -17.61 -12.46
C VAL A 304 8.96 -16.61 -12.91
N GLN A 305 9.31 -15.83 -13.92
CA GLN A 305 8.39 -14.91 -14.59
C GLN A 305 8.22 -15.37 -16.03
N TRP A 306 6.98 -15.42 -16.49
CA TRP A 306 6.65 -15.81 -17.85
C TRP A 306 5.65 -14.84 -18.47
N LEU A 307 6.04 -14.25 -19.60
CA LEU A 307 5.17 -13.37 -20.39
C LEU A 307 4.26 -14.23 -21.28
N ALA A 308 3.00 -14.29 -20.92
CA ALA A 308 1.95 -14.93 -21.69
C ALA A 308 1.05 -13.88 -22.37
N PRO A 309 0.17 -14.26 -23.31
CA PRO A 309 -0.73 -13.33 -23.96
C PRO A 309 -1.66 -12.56 -23.01
N LEU A 310 -1.93 -13.11 -21.83
CA LEU A 310 -2.79 -12.50 -20.80
C LEU A 310 -2.03 -11.59 -19.83
N GLY A 311 -0.70 -11.51 -19.93
CA GLY A 311 0.14 -10.75 -18.99
C GLY A 311 1.33 -11.55 -18.46
N VAL A 312 2.02 -11.00 -17.48
CA VAL A 312 3.17 -11.67 -16.85
C VAL A 312 2.68 -12.53 -15.69
N PHE A 313 2.95 -13.82 -15.82
CA PHE A 313 2.78 -14.78 -14.74
C PHE A 313 4.03 -14.80 -13.89
N ARG A 314 3.89 -14.67 -12.59
CA ARG A 314 5.00 -14.77 -11.64
C ARG A 314 4.71 -15.88 -10.65
N PHE A 315 5.67 -16.78 -10.51
CA PHE A 315 5.68 -17.88 -9.55
C PHE A 315 6.89 -17.71 -8.66
N SER A 316 6.74 -17.87 -7.37
CA SER A 316 7.85 -17.91 -6.44
C SER A 316 7.67 -19.01 -5.41
N TYR A 317 8.78 -19.63 -5.03
CA TYR A 317 8.85 -20.51 -3.87
C TYR A 317 9.90 -19.94 -2.92
N ALA A 318 9.46 -19.53 -1.75
CA ALA A 318 10.25 -18.82 -0.76
C ALA A 318 10.39 -19.62 0.53
N LEU A 319 11.56 -19.48 1.15
CA LEU A 319 11.88 -20.01 2.46
C LEU A 319 12.05 -18.79 3.39
N PRO A 320 11.11 -18.52 4.30
CA PRO A 320 11.32 -17.56 5.36
C PRO A 320 12.53 -17.97 6.23
N LEU A 321 13.41 -17.00 6.53
CA LEU A 321 14.64 -17.25 7.30
C LEU A 321 14.50 -16.77 8.76
N ASN A 322 13.62 -15.80 8.96
CA ASN A 322 13.41 -15.18 10.25
C ASN A 322 11.90 -14.90 10.36
N THR A 323 11.19 -15.78 11.03
CA THR A 323 9.76 -15.68 11.31
C THR A 323 9.55 -15.49 12.80
N PHE A 324 8.51 -14.77 13.15
CA PHE A 324 8.05 -14.69 14.52
C PHE A 324 6.91 -15.71 14.70
N GLU A 325 7.15 -16.72 15.51
CA GLU A 325 6.19 -17.82 15.74
C GLU A 325 5.04 -17.43 16.69
N GLY A 326 5.12 -16.20 17.26
CA GLY A 326 4.22 -15.78 18.31
C GLY A 326 4.76 -16.17 19.70
N ASP A 327 4.38 -15.42 20.72
CA ASP A 327 4.76 -15.65 22.12
C ASP A 327 3.54 -15.83 23.04
N GLY A 328 2.36 -16.04 22.45
CA GLY A 328 1.08 -16.10 23.16
C GLY A 328 0.46 -14.72 23.42
N VAL A 329 1.23 -13.66 23.21
CA VAL A 329 0.80 -12.26 23.30
C VAL A 329 0.77 -11.65 21.91
N GLN A 330 1.90 -11.56 21.24
CA GLN A 330 1.97 -11.01 19.89
C GLN A 330 1.55 -12.08 18.85
N PHE A 331 0.73 -11.67 17.87
CA PHE A 331 0.31 -12.54 16.77
C PHE A 331 1.50 -13.01 15.93
N ALA A 332 1.53 -14.30 15.60
CA ALA A 332 2.53 -14.90 14.73
C ALA A 332 2.52 -14.31 13.33
N ASP A 333 3.65 -14.42 12.63
CA ASP A 333 3.72 -14.16 11.19
C ASP A 333 2.98 -15.24 10.42
N GLU A 334 2.36 -14.86 9.31
CA GLU A 334 1.66 -15.78 8.42
C GLU A 334 2.53 -16.10 7.22
N GLU A 335 2.99 -17.35 7.13
CA GLU A 335 3.81 -17.83 6.01
C GLU A 335 2.96 -18.23 4.80
N GLU A 336 3.48 -17.95 3.60
CA GLU A 336 2.95 -18.42 2.33
C GLU A 336 4.11 -18.69 1.38
N ARG A 337 4.63 -19.91 1.42
CA ARG A 337 5.88 -20.28 0.71
C ARG A 337 5.75 -20.31 -0.79
N PHE A 338 4.61 -20.71 -1.32
CA PHE A 338 4.33 -20.67 -2.76
C PHE A 338 3.40 -19.52 -3.07
N GLN A 339 3.85 -18.63 -3.96
CA GLN A 339 3.07 -17.46 -4.35
C GLN A 339 2.96 -17.38 -5.87
N PHE A 340 1.80 -16.98 -6.32
CA PHE A 340 1.46 -16.85 -7.72
C PHE A 340 0.75 -15.52 -7.97
N THR A 341 1.19 -14.79 -8.99
CA THR A 341 0.52 -13.57 -9.44
C THR A 341 0.40 -13.53 -10.94
N ILE A 342 -0.69 -12.92 -11.41
CA ILE A 342 -0.89 -12.52 -12.80
C ILE A 342 -0.98 -11.01 -12.80
N GLY A 343 -0.10 -10.35 -13.52
CA GLY A 343 -0.08 -8.90 -13.53
C GLY A 343 0.56 -8.34 -14.78
N GLN A 344 0.56 -7.01 -14.86
CA GLN A 344 1.41 -6.33 -15.82
C GLN A 344 2.85 -6.39 -15.31
N ALA A 345 3.80 -6.57 -16.21
CA ALA A 345 5.22 -6.47 -15.85
C ALA A 345 5.55 -5.01 -15.53
N PHE A 346 6.32 -4.82 -14.48
CA PHE A 346 6.83 -3.53 -14.05
C PHE A 346 8.05 -3.12 -14.85
#